data_730d9f374be327d10a2726920f502ea7
#
_entry.id   730d9f374be327d10a2726920f502ea7
#
_cell.length_a   1.000
_cell.length_b   1.000
_cell.length_c   1.000
_cell.angle_alpha   90.00
_cell.angle_beta   90.00
_cell.angle_gamma   90.00
#
_symmetry.space_group_name_H-M   'P 1'
#
loop_
_entity.id
_entity.type
_entity.pdbx_description
1 polymer ?
#
loop_
_entity_poly.entity_id
_entity_poly.type
_entity_poly.pdbx_seq_one_letter_code
_entity_poly.pdbx_strand_id
1 'polypeptide(L)'
;MTLEQRKQIMAEAAEQRYVEFLGGETKYTGGTVHELTEKSGPIEREFYEFYRTQRGEFTPEGATPLTTTHPTLSSNVKFMNFYPFADIETISPRPMLFIAGENAHSREFSEDAYRLAAEPKELYIVPGAGHVDLYDRVSLIPFNKLESFFKEYLKK
;
A
#
# COMPACT_ATOMS: atom_id res chain seq x y z
N MET A 1 -16.72 2.58 3.57
CA MET A 1 -17.39 1.56 2.72
C MET A 1 -18.46 0.85 3.54
N THR A 2 -19.70 0.75 3.02
CA THR A 2 -20.81 0.05 3.69
C THR A 2 -20.71 -1.47 3.48
N LEU A 3 -21.44 -2.25 4.30
CA LEU A 3 -21.51 -3.70 4.14
C LEU A 3 -22.06 -4.11 2.75
N GLU A 4 -23.06 -3.41 2.27
CA GLU A 4 -23.66 -3.71 0.95
C GLU A 4 -22.69 -3.41 -0.19
N GLN A 5 -21.96 -2.28 -0.13
CA GLN A 5 -20.90 -1.98 -1.10
C GLN A 5 -19.81 -3.05 -1.10
N ARG A 6 -19.41 -3.55 0.08
CA ARG A 6 -18.42 -4.63 0.20
C ARG A 6 -18.94 -5.92 -0.46
N LYS A 7 -20.19 -6.32 -0.18
CA LYS A 7 -20.79 -7.51 -0.76
C LYS A 7 -20.87 -7.42 -2.28
N GLN A 8 -21.24 -6.27 -2.81
CA GLN A 8 -21.33 -6.03 -4.25
C GLN A 8 -19.95 -6.17 -4.91
N ILE A 9 -18.93 -5.51 -4.39
CA ILE A 9 -17.55 -5.61 -4.90
C ILE A 9 -17.06 -7.06 -4.89
N MET A 10 -17.36 -7.81 -3.82
CA MET A 10 -16.99 -9.22 -3.72
C MET A 10 -17.70 -10.09 -4.76
N ALA A 11 -19.01 -9.86 -5.00
CA ALA A 11 -19.79 -10.61 -5.98
C ALA A 11 -19.26 -10.34 -7.41
N GLU A 12 -19.08 -9.07 -7.79
CA GLU A 12 -18.54 -8.69 -9.09
C GLU A 12 -17.14 -9.28 -9.34
N ALA A 13 -16.28 -9.25 -8.33
CA ALA A 13 -14.93 -9.82 -8.42
C ALA A 13 -14.96 -11.35 -8.52
N ALA A 14 -15.89 -12.03 -7.83
CA ALA A 14 -16.06 -13.48 -7.92
C ALA A 14 -16.56 -13.90 -9.31
N GLU A 15 -17.52 -13.19 -9.89
CA GLU A 15 -18.00 -13.43 -11.26
C GLU A 15 -16.87 -13.22 -12.27
N GLN A 16 -16.11 -12.14 -12.14
CA GLN A 16 -14.97 -11.85 -13.02
C GLN A 16 -13.91 -12.97 -12.97
N ARG A 17 -13.63 -13.53 -11.79
CA ARG A 17 -12.72 -14.69 -11.67
C ARG A 17 -13.20 -15.90 -12.46
N TYR A 18 -14.51 -16.12 -12.50
CA TYR A 18 -15.09 -17.20 -13.32
C TYR A 18 -14.90 -16.96 -14.83
N VAL A 19 -15.09 -15.71 -15.26
CA VAL A 19 -14.85 -15.30 -16.65
C VAL A 19 -13.38 -15.57 -17.02
N GLU A 20 -12.44 -15.14 -16.19
CA GLU A 20 -10.99 -15.33 -16.40
C GLU A 20 -10.61 -16.83 -16.39
N PHE A 21 -11.18 -17.61 -15.46
CA PHE A 21 -10.95 -19.06 -15.39
C PHE A 21 -11.40 -19.79 -16.65
N LEU A 22 -12.45 -19.34 -17.30
CA LEU A 22 -12.95 -19.88 -18.57
C LEU A 22 -12.21 -19.32 -19.80
N GLY A 23 -11.14 -18.55 -19.62
CA GLY A 23 -10.35 -17.97 -20.70
C GLY A 23 -10.90 -16.64 -21.24
N GLY A 24 -11.83 -16.01 -20.53
CA GLY A 24 -12.36 -14.70 -20.89
C GLY A 24 -11.41 -13.55 -20.54
N GLU A 25 -11.79 -12.35 -20.93
CA GLU A 25 -10.97 -11.13 -20.79
C GLU A 25 -10.79 -10.72 -19.32
N THR A 26 -9.56 -10.33 -18.97
CA THR A 26 -9.25 -9.74 -17.67
C THR A 26 -9.72 -8.28 -17.62
N LYS A 27 -10.51 -7.93 -16.61
CA LYS A 27 -10.91 -6.55 -16.32
C LYS A 27 -10.05 -5.94 -15.21
N TYR A 28 -9.79 -4.64 -15.36
CA TYR A 28 -9.02 -3.87 -14.39
C TYR A 28 -9.91 -2.88 -13.65
N THR A 29 -9.53 -2.55 -12.42
CA THR A 29 -10.20 -1.51 -11.62
C THR A 29 -9.50 -0.17 -11.78
N GLY A 30 -10.02 0.87 -11.13
CA GLY A 30 -9.32 2.15 -10.99
C GLY A 30 -7.99 1.98 -10.24
N GLY A 31 -6.99 2.72 -10.66
CA GLY A 31 -5.66 2.77 -10.07
C GLY A 31 -5.11 4.19 -10.12
N THR A 32 -3.79 4.32 -10.33
CA THR A 32 -3.19 5.65 -10.52
C THR A 32 -3.72 6.28 -11.81
N VAL A 33 -4.28 7.48 -11.72
CA VAL A 33 -4.81 8.23 -12.86
C VAL A 33 -3.72 8.47 -13.93
N HIS A 34 -4.11 8.51 -15.21
CA HIS A 34 -3.19 8.76 -16.31
C HIS A 34 -2.98 10.25 -16.58
N GLU A 35 -3.92 11.08 -16.15
CA GLU A 35 -3.86 12.54 -16.30
C GLU A 35 -4.41 13.21 -15.04
N LEU A 36 -3.80 14.32 -14.67
CA LEU A 36 -4.32 15.17 -13.61
C LEU A 36 -5.33 16.17 -14.17
N THR A 37 -6.39 16.39 -13.43
CA THR A 37 -7.40 17.39 -13.71
C THR A 37 -7.48 18.41 -12.58
N GLU A 38 -8.24 19.48 -12.76
CA GLU A 38 -8.51 20.45 -11.68
C GLU A 38 -9.23 19.79 -10.48
N LYS A 39 -9.95 18.68 -10.73
CA LYS A 39 -10.70 17.92 -9.71
C LYS A 39 -9.85 16.85 -9.03
N SER A 40 -8.62 16.58 -9.50
CA SER A 40 -7.75 15.58 -8.90
C SER A 40 -7.42 15.91 -7.45
N GLY A 41 -7.69 14.97 -6.56
CA GLY A 41 -7.46 15.08 -5.14
C GLY A 41 -5.96 14.97 -4.76
N PRO A 42 -5.61 15.26 -3.50
CA PRO A 42 -4.20 15.19 -3.05
C PRO A 42 -3.57 13.81 -3.25
N ILE A 43 -4.29 12.73 -2.97
CA ILE A 43 -3.80 11.35 -3.12
C ILE A 43 -3.54 11.02 -4.60
N GLU A 44 -4.46 11.41 -5.49
CA GLU A 44 -4.29 11.18 -6.93
C GLU A 44 -3.07 11.93 -7.47
N ARG A 45 -2.84 13.16 -7.00
CA ARG A 45 -1.68 13.98 -7.38
C ARG A 45 -0.38 13.35 -6.88
N GLU A 46 -0.36 12.91 -5.62
CA GLU A 46 0.81 12.27 -5.01
C GLU A 46 1.18 10.97 -5.77
N PHE A 47 0.20 10.12 -6.07
CA PHE A 47 0.43 8.88 -6.81
C PHE A 47 0.80 9.12 -8.27
N TYR A 48 0.17 10.10 -8.93
CA TYR A 48 0.56 10.48 -10.29
C TYR A 48 2.01 10.95 -10.34
N GLU A 49 2.43 11.85 -9.42
CA GLU A 49 3.78 12.37 -9.35
C GLU A 49 4.83 11.27 -9.23
N PHE A 50 4.52 10.18 -8.51
CA PHE A 50 5.42 9.04 -8.41
C PHE A 50 5.29 8.10 -9.61
N TYR A 51 4.11 7.53 -9.83
CA TYR A 51 3.94 6.40 -10.76
C TYR A 51 3.80 6.80 -12.24
N ARG A 52 3.65 8.09 -12.56
CA ARG A 52 3.49 8.60 -13.94
C ARG A 52 4.57 9.58 -14.35
N THR A 53 5.67 9.65 -13.64
CA THR A 53 6.82 10.49 -13.95
C THR A 53 8.11 9.69 -13.84
N GLN A 54 9.22 10.27 -14.28
CA GLN A 54 10.55 9.66 -14.17
C GLN A 54 10.96 9.28 -12.73
N ARG A 55 10.21 9.74 -11.74
CA ARG A 55 10.45 9.44 -10.33
C ARG A 55 10.29 7.96 -10.01
N GLY A 56 9.25 7.30 -10.54
CA GLY A 56 8.98 5.89 -10.28
C GLY A 56 8.17 5.19 -11.37
N GLU A 57 8.08 5.80 -12.56
CA GLU A 57 7.39 5.18 -13.70
C GLU A 57 8.10 3.90 -14.14
N PHE A 58 7.36 2.82 -14.16
CA PHE A 58 7.84 1.55 -14.62
C PHE A 58 6.70 0.69 -15.19
N THR A 59 6.90 0.16 -16.39
CA THR A 59 5.98 -0.79 -17.02
C THR A 59 6.67 -2.15 -17.12
N PRO A 60 6.22 -3.18 -16.37
CA PRO A 60 6.80 -4.51 -16.44
C PRO A 60 6.63 -5.15 -17.81
N GLU A 61 7.48 -6.11 -18.13
CA GLU A 61 7.29 -6.95 -19.31
C GLU A 61 5.91 -7.64 -19.28
N GLY A 62 5.22 -7.62 -20.42
CA GLY A 62 3.86 -8.17 -20.55
C GLY A 62 2.73 -7.27 -20.05
N ALA A 63 3.04 -6.12 -19.43
CA ALA A 63 2.06 -5.10 -19.09
C ALA A 63 2.05 -3.95 -20.11
N THR A 64 1.10 -3.05 -19.96
CA THR A 64 1.03 -1.80 -20.74
C THR A 64 0.98 -0.61 -19.77
N PRO A 65 1.37 0.60 -20.21
CA PRO A 65 1.20 1.80 -19.39
C PRO A 65 -0.25 2.01 -18.92
N LEU A 66 -1.24 1.56 -19.72
CA LEU A 66 -2.67 1.68 -19.38
C LEU A 66 -3.10 0.73 -18.26
N THR A 67 -2.43 -0.41 -18.07
CA THR A 67 -2.77 -1.40 -17.04
C THR A 67 -1.84 -1.37 -15.83
N THR A 68 -0.66 -0.75 -15.98
CA THR A 68 0.30 -0.61 -14.87
C THR A 68 -0.29 0.22 -13.73
N THR A 69 -0.18 -0.27 -12.50
CA THR A 69 -0.80 0.28 -11.29
C THR A 69 -2.33 0.18 -11.24
N HIS A 70 -2.95 -0.59 -12.13
CA HIS A 70 -4.37 -0.91 -12.08
C HIS A 70 -4.57 -2.37 -11.63
N PRO A 71 -5.11 -2.62 -10.42
CA PRO A 71 -5.42 -3.97 -9.97
C PRO A 71 -6.48 -4.64 -10.86
N THR A 72 -6.41 -5.94 -11.05
CA THR A 72 -7.48 -6.66 -11.73
C THR A 72 -8.77 -6.64 -10.89
N LEU A 73 -9.93 -6.59 -11.53
CA LEU A 73 -11.21 -6.61 -10.83
C LEU A 73 -11.33 -7.87 -9.94
N SER A 74 -10.91 -9.02 -10.45
CA SER A 74 -10.94 -10.29 -9.73
C SER A 74 -10.05 -10.30 -8.46
N SER A 75 -9.02 -9.44 -8.38
CA SER A 75 -8.13 -9.34 -7.21
C SER A 75 -8.85 -8.80 -5.97
N ASN A 76 -9.98 -8.10 -6.13
CA ASN A 76 -10.77 -7.60 -5.01
C ASN A 76 -11.25 -8.69 -4.05
N VAL A 77 -11.45 -9.93 -4.52
CA VAL A 77 -11.77 -11.07 -3.63
C VAL A 77 -10.67 -11.28 -2.59
N LYS A 78 -9.40 -11.20 -3.03
CA LYS A 78 -8.25 -11.36 -2.13
C LYS A 78 -8.08 -10.12 -1.25
N PHE A 79 -8.19 -8.94 -1.85
CA PHE A 79 -8.01 -7.67 -1.16
C PHE A 79 -9.01 -7.49 -0.01
N MET A 80 -10.29 -7.79 -0.26
CA MET A 80 -11.34 -7.69 0.74
C MET A 80 -11.25 -8.72 1.87
N ASN A 81 -10.50 -9.81 1.67
CA ASN A 81 -10.26 -10.86 2.67
C ASN A 81 -8.84 -10.82 3.25
N PHE A 82 -8.10 -9.76 3.02
CA PHE A 82 -6.78 -9.59 3.58
C PHE A 82 -6.84 -8.79 4.88
N TYR A 83 -6.46 -9.43 5.97
CA TYR A 83 -6.45 -8.88 7.34
C TYR A 83 -5.02 -8.91 7.89
N PRO A 84 -4.14 -7.98 7.46
CA PRO A 84 -2.70 -8.05 7.75
C PRO A 84 -2.36 -7.91 9.24
N PHE A 85 -3.28 -7.40 10.05
CA PHE A 85 -3.08 -7.21 11.48
C PHE A 85 -3.71 -8.30 12.34
N ALA A 86 -4.34 -9.32 11.72
CA ALA A 86 -4.78 -10.48 12.46
C ALA A 86 -3.57 -11.17 13.10
N ASP A 87 -3.64 -11.40 14.40
CA ASP A 87 -2.61 -12.06 15.20
C ASP A 87 -1.22 -11.38 15.17
N ILE A 88 -1.16 -10.06 14.89
CA ILE A 88 0.11 -9.29 14.82
C ILE A 88 0.90 -9.36 16.13
N GLU A 89 0.22 -9.50 17.27
CA GLU A 89 0.83 -9.66 18.60
C GLU A 89 1.67 -10.93 18.70
N THR A 90 1.42 -11.95 17.86
CA THR A 90 2.19 -13.21 17.85
C THR A 90 3.59 -13.06 17.26
N ILE A 91 3.89 -11.92 16.63
CA ILE A 91 5.25 -11.61 16.16
C ILE A 91 6.21 -11.45 17.35
N SER A 92 5.71 -10.98 18.51
CA SER A 92 6.50 -10.92 19.74
C SER A 92 7.11 -12.31 20.08
N PRO A 93 8.32 -12.38 20.61
CA PRO A 93 9.19 -11.29 21.09
C PRO A 93 10.10 -10.66 20.03
N ARG A 94 9.85 -10.88 18.73
CA ARG A 94 10.62 -10.24 17.67
C ARG A 94 10.29 -8.75 17.62
N PRO A 95 11.28 -7.86 17.62
CA PRO A 95 11.06 -6.42 17.60
C PRO A 95 10.44 -5.96 16.27
N MET A 96 9.55 -5.00 16.35
CA MET A 96 8.90 -4.38 15.19
C MET A 96 9.14 -2.88 15.17
N LEU A 97 9.47 -2.32 14.01
CA LEU A 97 9.54 -0.89 13.76
C LEU A 97 8.56 -0.52 12.66
N PHE A 98 7.58 0.31 13.00
CA PHE A 98 6.62 0.90 12.06
C PHE A 98 7.10 2.30 11.67
N ILE A 99 7.15 2.58 10.37
CA ILE A 99 7.55 3.88 9.85
C ILE A 99 6.47 4.39 8.89
N ALA A 100 6.04 5.63 9.09
CA ALA A 100 5.09 6.30 8.21
C ALA A 100 5.43 7.78 8.06
N GLY A 101 5.06 8.37 6.92
CA GLY A 101 5.12 9.81 6.74
C GLY A 101 4.04 10.53 7.55
N GLU A 102 4.37 11.71 8.07
CA GLU A 102 3.43 12.54 8.85
C GLU A 102 2.18 12.89 8.04
N ASN A 103 2.35 13.17 6.75
CA ASN A 103 1.29 13.56 5.82
C ASN A 103 0.76 12.39 4.97
N ALA A 104 1.22 11.16 5.25
CA ALA A 104 0.77 10.00 4.50
C ALA A 104 -0.70 9.69 4.80
N HIS A 105 -1.54 9.59 3.77
CA HIS A 105 -2.96 9.21 3.90
C HIS A 105 -3.14 7.81 4.50
N SER A 106 -2.09 6.98 4.47
CA SER A 106 -2.05 5.61 5.04
C SER A 106 -1.44 5.54 6.45
N ARG A 107 -1.12 6.68 7.07
CA ARG A 107 -0.49 6.74 8.40
C ARG A 107 -1.28 5.98 9.46
N GLU A 108 -2.61 6.06 9.41
CA GLU A 108 -3.51 5.36 10.33
C GLU A 108 -3.26 3.85 10.40
N PHE A 109 -2.87 3.21 9.28
CA PHE A 109 -2.58 1.77 9.28
C PHE A 109 -1.32 1.43 10.09
N SER A 110 -0.30 2.29 10.04
CA SER A 110 0.91 2.11 10.85
C SER A 110 0.64 2.34 12.34
N GLU A 111 -0.21 3.31 12.67
CA GLU A 111 -0.64 3.59 14.04
C GLU A 111 -1.49 2.44 14.60
N ASP A 112 -2.41 1.89 13.79
CA ASP A 112 -3.22 0.73 14.16
C ASP A 112 -2.37 -0.53 14.35
N ALA A 113 -1.45 -0.80 13.43
CA ALA A 113 -0.52 -1.92 13.55
C ALA A 113 0.32 -1.80 14.83
N TYR A 114 0.87 -0.62 15.10
CA TYR A 114 1.61 -0.35 16.34
C TYR A 114 0.75 -0.58 17.58
N ARG A 115 -0.48 -0.10 17.59
CA ARG A 115 -1.41 -0.28 18.73
C ARG A 115 -1.70 -1.74 19.01
N LEU A 116 -1.89 -2.56 17.96
CA LEU A 116 -2.24 -3.99 18.08
C LEU A 116 -1.04 -4.90 18.35
N ALA A 117 0.13 -4.53 17.89
CA ALA A 117 1.36 -5.30 18.08
C ALA A 117 1.72 -5.41 19.58
N ALA A 118 2.35 -6.54 19.97
CA ALA A 118 2.97 -6.70 21.29
C ALA A 118 4.42 -6.18 21.31
N GLU A 119 4.98 -6.02 22.51
CA GLU A 119 6.37 -5.58 22.70
C GLU A 119 7.39 -6.65 22.28
N PRO A 120 8.62 -6.25 21.86
CA PRO A 120 9.11 -4.88 21.70
C PRO A 120 8.64 -4.25 20.37
N LYS A 121 8.24 -3.01 20.40
CA LYS A 121 7.74 -2.28 19.20
C LYS A 121 8.08 -0.80 19.25
N GLU A 122 8.24 -0.21 18.08
CA GLU A 122 8.49 1.22 17.91
C GLU A 122 7.63 1.80 16.77
N LEU A 123 7.21 3.05 16.91
CA LEU A 123 6.57 3.82 15.84
C LEU A 123 7.39 5.07 15.58
N TYR A 124 7.77 5.29 14.33
CA TYR A 124 8.51 6.45 13.90
C TYR A 124 7.75 7.19 12.79
N ILE A 125 7.29 8.40 13.09
CA ILE A 125 6.62 9.27 12.12
C ILE A 125 7.65 10.22 11.54
N VAL A 126 7.80 10.20 10.21
CA VAL A 126 8.76 11.05 9.47
C VAL A 126 8.10 12.40 9.20
N PRO A 127 8.62 13.50 9.78
CA PRO A 127 8.03 14.83 9.61
C PRO A 127 7.99 15.26 8.14
N GLY A 128 6.88 15.82 7.72
CA GLY A 128 6.68 16.39 6.39
C GLY A 128 6.58 15.40 5.24
N ALA A 129 6.84 14.10 5.45
CA ALA A 129 6.77 13.09 4.40
C ALA A 129 5.33 12.68 4.07
N GLY A 130 5.04 12.52 2.77
CA GLY A 130 3.83 11.88 2.26
C GLY A 130 3.97 10.35 2.17
N HIS A 131 2.99 9.70 1.52
CA HIS A 131 2.97 8.24 1.40
C HIS A 131 4.11 7.72 0.51
N VAL A 132 4.30 8.31 -0.67
CA VAL A 132 5.31 7.85 -1.64
C VAL A 132 6.70 8.47 -1.42
N ASP A 133 6.82 9.44 -0.52
CA ASP A 133 8.10 10.12 -0.30
C ASP A 133 9.17 9.20 0.28
N LEU A 134 8.77 8.20 1.04
CA LEU A 134 9.67 7.22 1.63
C LEU A 134 10.08 6.10 0.65
N TYR A 135 9.64 6.15 -0.61
CA TYR A 135 10.05 5.20 -1.64
C TYR A 135 11.40 5.56 -2.27
N ASP A 136 11.65 6.87 -2.47
CA ASP A 136 12.78 7.35 -3.27
C ASP A 136 13.46 8.62 -2.73
N ARG A 137 12.79 9.40 -1.87
CA ARG A 137 13.38 10.62 -1.31
C ARG A 137 14.35 10.31 -0.18
N VAL A 138 15.59 9.99 -0.55
CA VAL A 138 16.66 9.56 0.36
C VAL A 138 16.83 10.51 1.56
N SER A 139 16.59 11.81 1.38
CA SER A 139 16.68 12.80 2.47
C SER A 139 15.59 12.68 3.53
N LEU A 140 14.47 12.02 3.20
CA LEU A 140 13.34 11.79 4.11
C LEU A 140 13.36 10.39 4.71
N ILE A 141 14.01 9.43 4.05
CA ILE A 141 14.10 8.06 4.57
C ILE A 141 14.95 8.06 5.85
N PRO A 142 14.42 7.59 6.99
CA PRO A 142 15.12 7.71 8.27
C PRO A 142 16.19 6.62 8.47
N PHE A 143 17.22 6.62 7.62
CA PHE A 143 18.28 5.60 7.64
C PHE A 143 18.97 5.47 9.00
N ASN A 144 19.21 6.57 9.71
CA ASN A 144 19.81 6.52 11.06
C ASN A 144 18.92 5.78 12.06
N LYS A 145 17.58 5.93 11.94
CA LYS A 145 16.63 5.18 12.79
C LYS A 145 16.63 3.71 12.45
N LEU A 146 16.62 3.37 11.17
CA LEU A 146 16.73 1.99 10.69
C LEU A 146 18.03 1.33 11.17
N GLU A 147 19.16 2.01 10.98
CA GLU A 147 20.47 1.52 11.42
C GLU A 147 20.51 1.28 12.93
N SER A 148 20.01 2.23 13.73
CA SER A 148 19.96 2.10 15.18
C SER A 148 19.12 0.91 15.62
N PHE A 149 17.93 0.75 15.05
CA PHE A 149 17.04 -0.36 15.33
C PHE A 149 17.70 -1.70 15.01
N PHE A 150 18.27 -1.87 13.82
CA PHE A 150 18.91 -3.12 13.46
C PHE A 150 20.19 -3.39 14.27
N LYS A 151 20.98 -2.36 14.60
CA LYS A 151 22.14 -2.50 15.49
C LYS A 151 21.74 -2.95 16.89
N GLU A 152 20.62 -2.49 17.39
CA GLU A 152 20.14 -2.87 18.72
C GLU A 152 19.69 -4.34 18.76
N TYR A 153 18.86 -4.74 17.79
CA TYR A 153 18.15 -6.01 17.84
C TYR A 153 18.83 -7.17 17.09
N LEU A 154 19.83 -6.90 16.24
CA LEU A 154 20.62 -7.93 15.55
C LEU A 154 21.99 -8.21 16.21
N LYS A 155 22.20 -7.73 17.43
CA LYS A 155 23.41 -8.10 18.18
C LYS A 155 23.41 -9.60 18.44
N LYS A 156 24.46 -10.27 17.94
CA LYS A 156 24.76 -11.68 18.29
C LYS A 156 25.33 -11.76 19.70
#